data_0d2f5b841e9a5e885662ed148123b469
#
_entry.id   0d2f5b841e9a5e885662ed148123b469
#
_cell.length_a   1.000
_cell.length_b   1.000
_cell.length_c   1.000
_cell.angle_alpha   90.00
_cell.angle_beta   90.00
_cell.angle_gamma   90.00
#
_symmetry.space_group_name_H-M   'P 1'
#
loop_
_entity.id
_entity.type
_entity.pdbx_description
1 polymer ?
#
loop_
_entity_poly.entity_id
_entity_poly.type
_entity_poly.pdbx_seq_one_letter_code
_entity_poly.pdbx_strand_id
1 'polypeptide(L)'
;MGSLDNSAVDENPPSEYTKRAWLVIIGATVGAFCTVGFVNSFAVFEEHYAKNQLADESQSTIAWLGAIAIFFVFSVSVISGPIQDAFGPRWPVLIGSVGVVLSLMMTSLCKEFYQFILAQGVLLGMSMALLVCPVLALVGQYIKVKRAIAMAIVISGSSLGGVVWPIVLTQLMKRPNIGFGWTMRIAGFIMIPFLTLTCLWCRPPLETSSPAVQKSSSDDNESKGQEKDTPEKTDYSFLRKPSVVLTCVAFFIIYFGMFSPFFYTTSYSVEKGFSSDLAFYTTSIINGASFFGRLLPGLLADRYGKFNCCVVATFLSGIIALCWTKATSVAGLVIFAAAYGFTSGGILSLQQACAAQIATPRTLGLTIGVVMASTSLSAMAGVPISGELAGKYGYLPLSIYSGVSLLVGSLLLIAARLAQNKSLYAAV
;
A
#
# COMPACT_ATOMS: atom_id res chain seq x y z
N MET A 1 -9.68 42.92 48.35
CA MET A 1 -8.50 42.87 47.48
C MET A 1 -8.07 41.43 47.46
N GLY A 2 -8.64 40.65 46.56
CA GLY A 2 -8.31 39.24 46.33
C GLY A 2 -7.65 39.12 44.99
N SER A 3 -6.39 38.72 44.99
CA SER A 3 -5.61 38.45 43.78
C SER A 3 -6.18 37.24 43.06
N LEU A 4 -6.70 37.47 41.87
CA LEU A 4 -7.03 36.41 40.90
C LEU A 4 -5.70 35.82 40.41
N ASP A 5 -5.42 34.62 40.86
CA ASP A 5 -4.30 33.80 40.41
C ASP A 5 -4.66 33.23 39.01
N ASN A 6 -4.20 33.92 37.98
CA ASN A 6 -4.36 33.54 36.58
C ASN A 6 -3.19 32.62 36.21
N SER A 7 -3.12 31.43 36.79
CA SER A 7 -2.30 30.34 36.24
C SER A 7 -3.07 29.63 35.11
N ALA A 8 -3.15 30.27 33.94
CA ALA A 8 -3.45 29.60 32.73
C ALA A 8 -2.29 28.63 32.44
N VAL A 9 -2.47 27.39 32.86
CA VAL A 9 -1.60 26.29 32.45
C VAL A 9 -1.75 26.17 30.91
N ASP A 10 -0.73 26.62 30.20
CA ASP A 10 -0.54 26.37 28.79
C ASP A 10 -0.34 24.85 28.59
N GLU A 11 -1.44 24.06 28.65
CA GLU A 11 -1.42 22.67 28.27
C GLU A 11 -1.28 22.61 26.75
N ASN A 12 -0.03 22.60 26.29
CA ASN A 12 0.26 22.14 24.94
C ASN A 12 -0.37 20.75 24.77
N PRO A 13 -1.25 20.55 23.76
CA PRO A 13 -1.91 19.26 23.59
C PRO A 13 -0.84 18.17 23.52
N PRO A 14 -1.00 17.05 24.25
CA PRO A 14 0.01 16.01 24.32
C PRO A 14 0.40 15.55 22.92
N SER A 15 1.70 15.50 22.66
CA SER A 15 2.24 15.09 21.35
C SER A 15 1.64 13.75 20.93
N GLU A 16 0.98 13.69 19.77
CA GLU A 16 0.43 12.44 19.20
C GLU A 16 1.52 11.38 18.97
N TYR A 17 2.78 11.81 18.83
CA TYR A 17 3.95 10.95 18.62
C TYR A 17 4.54 10.45 19.94
N THR A 18 3.76 9.67 20.67
CA THR A 18 4.23 8.98 21.86
C THR A 18 5.23 7.86 21.49
N LYS A 19 6.04 7.40 22.46
CA LYS A 19 6.93 6.23 22.26
C LYS A 19 6.18 5.03 21.71
N ARG A 20 4.94 4.81 22.15
CA ARG A 20 4.09 3.71 21.68
C ARG A 20 3.63 3.91 20.24
N ALA A 21 3.26 5.14 19.84
CA ALA A 21 2.90 5.47 18.46
C ALA A 21 4.09 5.22 17.53
N TRP A 22 5.31 5.59 17.91
CA TRP A 22 6.52 5.29 17.15
C TRP A 22 6.77 3.79 16.99
N LEU A 23 6.58 2.99 18.06
CA LEU A 23 6.71 1.52 17.95
C LEU A 23 5.68 0.94 16.97
N VAL A 24 4.45 1.43 16.98
CA VAL A 24 3.42 1.01 16.01
C VAL A 24 3.81 1.40 14.59
N ILE A 25 4.27 2.64 14.36
CA ILE A 25 4.71 3.10 13.03
C ILE A 25 5.87 2.24 12.53
N ILE A 26 6.89 2.00 13.35
CA ILE A 26 8.05 1.18 12.97
C ILE A 26 7.62 -0.26 12.70
N GLY A 27 6.80 -0.86 13.58
CA GLY A 27 6.28 -2.21 13.38
C GLY A 27 5.46 -2.35 12.10
N ALA A 28 4.62 -1.36 11.78
CA ALA A 28 3.86 -1.32 10.53
C ALA A 28 4.78 -1.15 9.31
N THR A 29 5.84 -0.31 9.40
CA THR A 29 6.84 -0.11 8.35
C THR A 29 7.58 -1.40 8.03
N VAL A 30 7.99 -2.14 9.07
CA VAL A 30 8.64 -3.45 8.94
C VAL A 30 7.69 -4.47 8.32
N GLY A 31 6.40 -4.45 8.70
CA GLY A 31 5.37 -5.26 8.06
C GLY A 31 5.23 -4.96 6.57
N ALA A 32 5.19 -3.68 6.17
CA ALA A 32 5.15 -3.26 4.78
C ALA A 32 6.40 -3.65 3.98
N PHE A 33 7.58 -3.62 4.61
CA PHE A 33 8.84 -4.10 4.04
C PHE A 33 8.79 -5.60 3.71
N CYS A 34 8.24 -6.43 4.60
CA CYS A 34 8.14 -7.88 4.40
C CYS A 34 7.03 -8.27 3.42
N THR A 35 6.01 -7.45 3.24
CA THR A 35 4.83 -7.76 2.42
C THR A 35 4.90 -7.10 1.05
N VAL A 36 4.42 -5.89 0.92
CA VAL A 36 4.39 -5.15 -0.36
C VAL A 36 5.79 -4.96 -0.93
N GLY A 37 6.81 -4.80 -0.07
CA GLY A 37 8.22 -4.74 -0.48
C GLY A 37 8.68 -6.03 -1.17
N PHE A 38 8.24 -7.19 -0.69
CA PHE A 38 8.56 -8.48 -1.30
C PHE A 38 7.87 -8.66 -2.66
N VAL A 39 6.61 -8.26 -2.80
CA VAL A 39 5.89 -8.31 -4.09
C VAL A 39 6.57 -7.43 -5.15
N ASN A 40 7.16 -6.31 -4.77
CA ASN A 40 7.93 -5.47 -5.70
C ASN A 40 9.16 -6.18 -6.31
N SER A 41 9.51 -7.37 -5.79
CA SER A 41 10.58 -8.22 -6.33
C SER A 41 10.08 -9.22 -7.37
N PHE A 42 8.80 -9.16 -7.77
CA PHE A 42 8.18 -10.17 -8.64
C PHE A 42 8.93 -10.35 -9.97
N ALA A 43 9.52 -9.30 -10.52
CA ALA A 43 10.32 -9.39 -11.75
C ALA A 43 11.49 -10.39 -11.65
N VAL A 44 12.10 -10.55 -10.45
CA VAL A 44 13.16 -11.53 -10.20
C VAL A 44 12.61 -12.96 -10.27
N PHE A 45 11.41 -13.16 -9.75
CA PHE A 45 10.72 -14.46 -9.82
C PHE A 45 10.28 -14.78 -11.24
N GLU A 46 9.71 -13.81 -11.95
CA GLU A 46 9.27 -13.97 -13.35
C GLU A 46 10.42 -14.41 -14.24
N GLU A 47 11.59 -13.75 -14.13
CA GLU A 47 12.79 -14.13 -14.89
C GLU A 47 13.27 -15.54 -14.52
N HIS A 48 13.24 -15.88 -13.23
CA HIS A 48 13.67 -17.20 -12.75
C HIS A 48 12.73 -18.32 -13.21
N TYR A 49 11.42 -18.11 -13.11
CA TYR A 49 10.40 -19.08 -13.54
C TYR A 49 10.47 -19.35 -15.05
N ALA A 50 10.60 -18.29 -15.84
CA ALA A 50 10.70 -18.42 -17.31
C ALA A 50 11.94 -19.20 -17.76
N LYS A 51 13.02 -19.21 -16.95
CA LYS A 51 14.27 -19.93 -17.27
C LYS A 51 14.33 -21.34 -16.68
N ASN A 52 13.50 -21.66 -15.68
CA ASN A 52 13.63 -22.90 -14.90
C ASN A 52 12.29 -23.66 -14.76
N GLN A 53 11.53 -23.40 -13.70
CA GLN A 53 10.38 -24.23 -13.33
C GLN A 53 9.20 -24.15 -14.32
N LEU A 54 9.01 -23.01 -14.96
CA LEU A 54 7.90 -22.72 -15.86
C LEU A 54 8.41 -22.33 -17.26
N ALA A 55 9.51 -22.97 -17.71
CA ALA A 55 10.13 -22.68 -19.00
C ALA A 55 9.19 -22.98 -20.20
N ASP A 56 8.24 -23.89 -20.01
CA ASP A 56 7.24 -24.25 -21.02
C ASP A 56 6.06 -23.27 -21.09
N GLU A 57 5.94 -22.38 -20.10
CA GLU A 57 4.85 -21.41 -20.01
C GLU A 57 5.22 -20.07 -20.68
N SER A 58 4.21 -19.37 -21.22
CA SER A 58 4.44 -18.04 -21.78
C SER A 58 4.74 -17.01 -20.70
N GLN A 59 5.49 -15.96 -21.01
CA GLN A 59 5.74 -14.86 -20.08
C GLN A 59 4.43 -14.22 -19.58
N SER A 60 3.41 -14.11 -20.45
CA SER A 60 2.11 -13.60 -20.05
C SER A 60 1.41 -14.51 -19.03
N THR A 61 1.57 -15.84 -19.15
CA THR A 61 1.06 -16.81 -18.16
C THR A 61 1.76 -16.63 -16.81
N ILE A 62 3.08 -16.49 -16.81
CA ILE A 62 3.86 -16.29 -15.58
C ILE A 62 3.51 -14.96 -14.91
N ALA A 63 3.27 -13.89 -15.67
CA ALA A 63 2.89 -12.58 -15.14
C ALA A 63 1.56 -12.61 -14.34
N TRP A 64 0.65 -13.58 -14.61
CA TRP A 64 -0.56 -13.77 -13.83
C TRP A 64 -0.28 -14.09 -12.36
N LEU A 65 0.85 -14.70 -12.00
CA LEU A 65 1.20 -14.98 -10.61
C LEU A 65 1.30 -13.68 -9.79
N GLY A 66 2.00 -12.68 -10.32
CA GLY A 66 2.09 -11.37 -9.69
C GLY A 66 0.77 -10.60 -9.69
N ALA A 67 0.03 -10.65 -10.82
CA ALA A 67 -1.26 -9.99 -10.94
C ALA A 67 -2.30 -10.54 -9.95
N ILE A 68 -2.36 -11.85 -9.75
CA ILE A 68 -3.24 -12.51 -8.77
C ILE A 68 -2.84 -12.13 -7.34
N ALA A 69 -1.55 -12.11 -7.02
CA ALA A 69 -1.10 -11.67 -5.69
C ALA A 69 -1.56 -10.23 -5.40
N ILE A 70 -1.36 -9.31 -6.34
CA ILE A 70 -1.79 -7.91 -6.23
C ILE A 70 -3.32 -7.82 -6.09
N PHE A 71 -4.07 -8.60 -6.87
CA PHE A 71 -5.53 -8.67 -6.76
C PHE A 71 -5.98 -9.04 -5.34
N PHE A 72 -5.41 -10.10 -4.76
CA PHE A 72 -5.79 -10.53 -3.41
C PHE A 72 -5.34 -9.56 -2.31
N VAL A 73 -4.17 -8.91 -2.45
CA VAL A 73 -3.73 -7.86 -1.51
C VAL A 73 -4.78 -6.75 -1.42
N PHE A 74 -5.33 -6.33 -2.54
CA PHE A 74 -6.31 -5.25 -2.57
C PHE A 74 -7.74 -5.72 -2.29
N SER A 75 -8.21 -6.80 -2.93
CA SER A 75 -9.59 -7.25 -2.79
C SER A 75 -9.94 -7.74 -1.37
N VAL A 76 -9.06 -8.50 -0.73
CA VAL A 76 -9.29 -9.01 0.64
C VAL A 76 -9.22 -7.90 1.68
N SER A 77 -8.66 -6.74 1.34
CA SER A 77 -8.64 -5.57 2.24
C SER A 77 -10.05 -5.10 2.63
N VAL A 78 -11.08 -5.32 1.78
CA VAL A 78 -12.48 -5.02 2.12
C VAL A 78 -13.00 -5.89 3.26
N ILE A 79 -12.41 -7.05 3.48
CA ILE A 79 -12.76 -7.98 4.58
C ILE A 79 -11.87 -7.69 5.79
N SER A 80 -10.56 -7.49 5.57
CA SER A 80 -9.61 -7.28 6.67
C SER A 80 -9.83 -5.96 7.41
N GLY A 81 -10.32 -4.92 6.71
CA GLY A 81 -10.64 -3.62 7.32
C GLY A 81 -11.73 -3.70 8.38
N PRO A 82 -12.94 -4.21 8.08
CA PRO A 82 -13.99 -4.44 9.08
C PRO A 82 -13.58 -5.38 10.22
N ILE A 83 -12.79 -6.42 9.93
CA ILE A 83 -12.26 -7.30 10.98
C ILE A 83 -11.37 -6.50 11.94
N GLN A 84 -10.54 -5.60 11.40
CA GLN A 84 -9.73 -4.68 12.21
C GLN A 84 -10.60 -3.76 13.06
N ASP A 85 -11.66 -3.17 12.50
CA ASP A 85 -12.53 -2.24 13.21
C ASP A 85 -13.34 -2.94 14.33
N ALA A 86 -13.71 -4.22 14.11
CA ALA A 86 -14.51 -5.00 15.06
C ALA A 86 -13.68 -5.71 16.14
N PHE A 87 -12.57 -6.34 15.75
CA PHE A 87 -11.78 -7.24 16.63
C PHE A 87 -10.39 -6.71 16.95
N GLY A 88 -10.02 -5.54 16.39
CA GLY A 88 -8.70 -4.96 16.54
C GLY A 88 -7.63 -5.64 15.67
N PRO A 89 -6.36 -5.14 15.72
CA PRO A 89 -5.29 -5.54 14.80
C PRO A 89 -4.66 -6.90 15.11
N ARG A 90 -4.79 -7.40 16.33
CA ARG A 90 -3.98 -8.55 16.81
C ARG A 90 -4.14 -9.80 15.95
N TRP A 91 -5.40 -10.22 15.72
CA TRP A 91 -5.69 -11.44 14.99
C TRP A 91 -5.39 -11.35 13.50
N PRO A 92 -5.86 -10.31 12.77
CA PRO A 92 -5.52 -10.17 11.35
C PRO A 92 -4.01 -10.11 11.11
N VAL A 93 -3.28 -9.31 11.89
CA VAL A 93 -1.82 -9.17 11.75
C VAL A 93 -1.10 -10.49 12.05
N LEU A 94 -1.51 -11.24 13.08
CA LEU A 94 -0.91 -12.52 13.39
C LEU A 94 -1.16 -13.55 12.30
N ILE A 95 -2.43 -13.71 11.87
CA ILE A 95 -2.80 -14.66 10.81
C ILE A 95 -2.10 -14.29 9.50
N GLY A 96 -2.09 -13.00 9.14
CA GLY A 96 -1.38 -12.51 7.96
C GLY A 96 0.13 -12.80 8.02
N SER A 97 0.76 -12.57 9.18
CA SER A 97 2.20 -12.83 9.37
C SER A 97 2.56 -14.31 9.23
N VAL A 98 1.79 -15.19 9.86
CA VAL A 98 1.96 -16.65 9.73
C VAL A 98 1.72 -17.08 8.29
N GLY A 99 0.66 -16.55 7.66
CA GLY A 99 0.32 -16.88 6.28
C GLY A 99 1.38 -16.45 5.28
N VAL A 100 2.04 -15.29 5.46
CA VAL A 100 3.18 -14.87 4.61
C VAL A 100 4.32 -15.88 4.71
N VAL A 101 4.74 -16.26 5.90
CA VAL A 101 5.81 -17.25 6.08
C VAL A 101 5.42 -18.61 5.50
N LEU A 102 4.19 -19.07 5.76
CA LEU A 102 3.68 -20.32 5.22
C LEU A 102 3.66 -20.30 3.68
N SER A 103 3.23 -19.19 3.07
CA SER A 103 3.24 -19.03 1.63
C SER A 103 4.64 -19.21 1.04
N LEU A 104 5.67 -18.61 1.63
CA LEU A 104 7.06 -18.74 1.18
C LEU A 104 7.56 -20.19 1.33
N MET A 105 7.20 -20.87 2.44
CA MET A 105 7.53 -22.28 2.64
C MET A 105 6.86 -23.16 1.59
N MET A 106 5.57 -22.92 1.30
CA MET A 106 4.83 -23.65 0.25
C MET A 106 5.42 -23.36 -1.14
N THR A 107 5.69 -22.10 -1.47
CA THR A 107 6.31 -21.70 -2.75
C THR A 107 7.67 -22.41 -2.96
N SER A 108 8.42 -22.68 -1.89
CA SER A 108 9.70 -23.41 -1.96
C SER A 108 9.56 -24.85 -2.45
N LEU A 109 8.35 -25.42 -2.39
CA LEU A 109 8.04 -26.81 -2.77
C LEU A 109 7.32 -26.89 -4.12
N CYS A 110 6.87 -25.77 -4.68
CA CYS A 110 6.11 -25.71 -5.93
C CYS A 110 6.96 -26.15 -7.13
N LYS A 111 6.32 -26.92 -8.03
CA LYS A 111 6.89 -27.36 -9.32
C LYS A 111 6.01 -27.01 -10.50
N GLU A 112 4.68 -27.04 -10.31
CA GLU A 112 3.67 -26.80 -11.33
C GLU A 112 3.07 -25.40 -11.21
N PHE A 113 2.63 -24.84 -12.32
CA PHE A 113 2.08 -23.48 -12.40
C PHE A 113 0.93 -23.24 -11.40
N TYR A 114 -0.03 -24.17 -11.29
CA TYR A 114 -1.16 -24.01 -10.36
C TYR A 114 -0.73 -23.97 -8.89
N GLN A 115 0.38 -24.64 -8.53
CA GLN A 115 0.93 -24.62 -7.17
C GLN A 115 1.46 -23.23 -6.84
N PHE A 116 2.17 -22.59 -7.78
CA PHE A 116 2.63 -21.21 -7.63
C PHE A 116 1.46 -20.23 -7.53
N ILE A 117 0.39 -20.40 -8.33
CA ILE A 117 -0.83 -19.58 -8.19
C ILE A 117 -1.39 -19.67 -6.78
N LEU A 118 -1.56 -20.88 -6.23
CA LEU A 118 -2.15 -21.07 -4.92
C LEU A 118 -1.23 -20.58 -3.79
N ALA A 119 0.07 -20.87 -3.86
CA ALA A 119 1.01 -20.49 -2.80
C ALA A 119 1.40 -19.01 -2.88
N GLN A 120 1.89 -18.54 -4.02
CA GLN A 120 2.43 -17.18 -4.17
C GLN A 120 1.38 -16.18 -4.64
N GLY A 121 0.40 -16.58 -5.44
CA GLY A 121 -0.69 -15.71 -5.86
C GLY A 121 -1.73 -15.53 -4.76
N VAL A 122 -2.42 -16.60 -4.41
CA VAL A 122 -3.59 -16.54 -3.52
C VAL A 122 -3.18 -16.41 -2.05
N LEU A 123 -2.43 -17.39 -1.52
CA LEU A 123 -2.11 -17.43 -0.08
C LEU A 123 -1.27 -16.22 0.34
N LEU A 124 -0.25 -15.85 -0.42
CA LEU A 124 0.58 -14.68 -0.15
C LEU A 124 -0.24 -13.40 -0.22
N GLY A 125 -1.03 -13.21 -1.28
CA GLY A 125 -1.86 -12.01 -1.47
C GLY A 125 -2.89 -11.82 -0.35
N MET A 126 -3.63 -12.89 0.02
CA MET A 126 -4.59 -12.85 1.12
C MET A 126 -3.91 -12.54 2.47
N SER A 127 -2.77 -13.17 2.73
CA SER A 127 -2.01 -12.98 3.96
C SER A 127 -1.49 -11.55 4.10
N MET A 128 -1.04 -10.95 2.98
CA MET A 128 -0.61 -9.56 2.94
C MET A 128 -1.77 -8.58 3.20
N ALA A 129 -2.95 -8.84 2.65
CA ALA A 129 -4.14 -8.01 2.90
C ALA A 129 -4.53 -8.00 4.38
N LEU A 130 -4.44 -9.18 5.05
CA LEU A 130 -4.70 -9.31 6.48
C LEU A 130 -3.66 -8.58 7.35
N LEU A 131 -2.51 -8.22 6.79
CA LEU A 131 -1.47 -7.48 7.50
C LEU A 131 -1.50 -5.99 7.15
N VAL A 132 -1.47 -5.63 5.87
CA VAL A 132 -1.27 -4.25 5.41
C VAL A 132 -2.44 -3.34 5.78
N CYS A 133 -3.67 -3.72 5.51
CA CYS A 133 -4.84 -2.90 5.80
C CYS A 133 -5.02 -2.64 7.30
N PRO A 134 -4.95 -3.67 8.19
CA PRO A 134 -5.03 -3.46 9.64
C PRO A 134 -3.94 -2.58 10.22
N VAL A 135 -2.68 -2.72 9.79
CA VAL A 135 -1.61 -1.87 10.36
C VAL A 135 -1.75 -0.42 9.93
N LEU A 136 -2.23 -0.14 8.70
CA LEU A 136 -2.52 1.22 8.24
C LEU A 136 -3.69 1.84 9.00
N ALA A 137 -4.78 1.09 9.21
CA ALA A 137 -5.90 1.54 10.02
C ALA A 137 -5.47 1.83 11.46
N LEU A 138 -4.64 0.95 12.05
CA LEU A 138 -4.09 1.14 13.38
C LEU A 138 -3.27 2.43 13.51
N VAL A 139 -2.35 2.69 12.57
CA VAL A 139 -1.57 3.93 12.55
C VAL A 139 -2.48 5.15 12.45
N GLY A 140 -3.54 5.09 11.63
CA GLY A 140 -4.54 6.15 11.52
C GLY A 140 -5.38 6.35 12.79
N GLN A 141 -5.48 5.35 13.68
CA GLN A 141 -6.10 5.49 15.03
C GLN A 141 -5.18 6.21 16.02
N TYR A 142 -3.86 5.94 15.95
CA TYR A 142 -2.87 6.58 16.82
C TYR A 142 -2.60 8.04 16.46
N ILE A 143 -2.50 8.34 15.15
CA ILE A 143 -2.11 9.66 14.65
C ILE A 143 -3.31 10.26 13.90
N LYS A 144 -3.84 11.37 14.42
CA LYS A 144 -5.02 12.05 13.86
C LYS A 144 -4.66 13.30 13.08
N VAL A 145 -3.78 14.16 13.59
CA VAL A 145 -3.41 15.44 12.98
C VAL A 145 -2.40 15.25 11.83
N LYS A 146 -1.26 14.61 12.12
CA LYS A 146 -0.19 14.35 11.12
C LYS A 146 -0.31 12.94 10.53
N ARG A 147 -1.52 12.56 10.12
CA ARG A 147 -1.84 11.21 9.66
C ARG A 147 -1.17 10.87 8.32
N ALA A 148 -1.04 11.83 7.41
CA ALA A 148 -0.48 11.58 6.10
C ALA A 148 0.99 11.19 6.17
N ILE A 149 1.80 11.90 6.96
CA ILE A 149 3.21 11.54 7.13
C ILE A 149 3.37 10.20 7.86
N ALA A 150 2.55 9.90 8.87
CA ALA A 150 2.62 8.63 9.56
C ALA A 150 2.34 7.44 8.63
N MET A 151 1.29 7.52 7.80
CA MET A 151 0.99 6.52 6.77
C MET A 151 2.06 6.46 5.69
N ALA A 152 2.64 7.60 5.30
CA ALA A 152 3.73 7.67 4.33
C ALA A 152 4.98 6.94 4.84
N ILE A 153 5.34 7.07 6.12
CA ILE A 153 6.45 6.33 6.74
C ILE A 153 6.18 4.83 6.66
N VAL A 154 4.97 4.38 7.01
CA VAL A 154 4.62 2.95 6.92
C VAL A 154 4.78 2.42 5.51
N ILE A 155 4.17 3.08 4.54
CA ILE A 155 4.21 2.63 3.15
C ILE A 155 5.63 2.75 2.57
N SER A 156 6.47 3.67 3.04
CA SER A 156 7.87 3.78 2.58
C SER A 156 8.70 2.52 2.88
N GLY A 157 8.31 1.72 3.88
CA GLY A 157 8.89 0.42 4.15
C GLY A 157 8.83 -0.52 2.93
N SER A 158 7.76 -0.45 2.14
CA SER A 158 7.67 -1.27 0.93
C SER A 158 8.62 -0.83 -0.19
N SER A 159 8.99 0.46 -0.27
CA SER A 159 10.06 0.90 -1.19
C SER A 159 11.43 0.36 -0.78
N LEU A 160 11.74 0.39 0.52
CA LEU A 160 12.98 -0.21 1.03
C LEU A 160 13.01 -1.71 0.71
N GLY A 161 11.89 -2.41 0.93
CA GLY A 161 11.75 -3.82 0.55
C GLY A 161 11.93 -4.04 -0.95
N GLY A 162 11.36 -3.17 -1.79
CA GLY A 162 11.49 -3.21 -3.25
C GLY A 162 12.92 -2.96 -3.77
N VAL A 163 13.82 -2.43 -2.95
CA VAL A 163 15.26 -2.35 -3.25
C VAL A 163 16.00 -3.55 -2.69
N VAL A 164 15.75 -3.89 -1.43
CA VAL A 164 16.53 -4.92 -0.70
C VAL A 164 16.21 -6.34 -1.17
N TRP A 165 14.91 -6.68 -1.30
CA TRP A 165 14.51 -8.05 -1.64
C TRP A 165 15.00 -8.52 -3.02
N PRO A 166 14.91 -7.73 -4.12
CA PRO A 166 15.46 -8.17 -5.41
C PRO A 166 16.95 -8.51 -5.32
N ILE A 167 17.72 -7.71 -4.59
CA ILE A 167 19.17 -7.93 -4.40
C ILE A 167 19.41 -9.22 -3.62
N VAL A 168 18.74 -9.40 -2.49
CA VAL A 168 18.87 -10.59 -1.64
C VAL A 168 18.51 -11.85 -2.42
N LEU A 169 17.34 -11.85 -3.09
CA LEU A 169 16.86 -13.01 -3.84
C LEU A 169 17.81 -13.36 -5.00
N THR A 170 18.23 -12.35 -5.78
CA THR A 170 19.17 -12.57 -6.90
C THR A 170 20.49 -13.14 -6.43
N GLN A 171 21.04 -12.63 -5.33
CA GLN A 171 22.32 -13.12 -4.79
C GLN A 171 22.20 -14.55 -4.22
N LEU A 172 21.07 -14.89 -3.61
CA LEU A 172 20.83 -16.25 -3.11
C LEU A 172 20.62 -17.24 -4.27
N MET A 173 19.84 -16.87 -5.29
CA MET A 173 19.58 -17.73 -6.46
C MET A 173 20.83 -17.98 -7.30
N LYS A 174 21.78 -17.04 -7.34
CA LYS A 174 23.06 -17.23 -8.05
C LYS A 174 24.00 -18.23 -7.37
N ARG A 175 23.77 -18.60 -6.12
CA ARG A 175 24.63 -19.55 -5.40
C ARG A 175 24.24 -20.99 -5.76
N PRO A 176 25.17 -21.81 -6.33
CA PRO A 176 24.84 -23.15 -6.83
C PRO A 176 24.35 -24.11 -5.74
N ASN A 177 24.72 -23.88 -4.47
CA ASN A 177 24.37 -24.76 -3.36
C ASN A 177 23.01 -24.39 -2.70
N ILE A 178 22.39 -23.28 -3.05
CA ILE A 178 21.15 -22.81 -2.40
C ILE A 178 19.93 -23.17 -3.26
N GLY A 179 19.94 -22.79 -4.53
CA GLY A 179 18.82 -23.00 -5.44
C GLY A 179 17.54 -22.23 -5.02
N PHE A 180 16.49 -22.36 -5.83
CA PHE A 180 15.23 -21.62 -5.62
C PHE A 180 14.54 -21.99 -4.30
N GLY A 181 14.38 -23.29 -4.01
CA GLY A 181 13.65 -23.75 -2.82
C GLY A 181 14.25 -23.23 -1.51
N TRP A 182 15.59 -23.30 -1.38
CA TRP A 182 16.25 -22.75 -0.21
C TRP A 182 16.25 -21.22 -0.18
N THR A 183 16.31 -20.55 -1.32
CA THR A 183 16.14 -19.07 -1.39
C THR A 183 14.83 -18.64 -0.77
N MET A 184 13.71 -19.31 -1.09
CA MET A 184 12.40 -19.01 -0.54
C MET A 184 12.33 -19.27 0.97
N ARG A 185 12.92 -20.37 1.45
CA ARG A 185 12.98 -20.70 2.88
C ARG A 185 13.81 -19.68 3.65
N ILE A 186 14.98 -19.30 3.13
CA ILE A 186 15.84 -18.28 3.75
C ILE A 186 15.10 -16.95 3.82
N ALA A 187 14.42 -16.52 2.75
CA ALA A 187 13.60 -15.32 2.77
C ALA A 187 12.52 -15.40 3.86
N GLY A 188 11.83 -16.53 3.97
CA GLY A 188 10.85 -16.77 5.03
C GLY A 188 11.47 -16.68 6.44
N PHE A 189 12.63 -17.31 6.66
CA PHE A 189 13.32 -17.23 7.95
C PHE A 189 13.77 -15.81 8.30
N ILE A 190 14.23 -15.03 7.32
CA ILE A 190 14.57 -13.61 7.52
C ILE A 190 13.31 -12.81 7.90
N MET A 191 12.15 -13.12 7.33
CA MET A 191 10.89 -12.41 7.63
C MET A 191 10.34 -12.72 9.02
N ILE A 192 10.60 -13.91 9.59
CA ILE A 192 10.06 -14.29 10.91
C ILE A 192 10.34 -13.25 12.00
N PRO A 193 11.60 -12.84 12.28
CA PRO A 193 11.86 -11.87 13.33
C PRO A 193 11.20 -10.51 13.04
N PHE A 194 11.17 -10.06 11.80
CA PHE A 194 10.53 -8.81 11.40
C PHE A 194 9.01 -8.84 11.59
N LEU A 195 8.35 -9.91 11.15
CA LEU A 195 6.91 -10.08 11.33
C LEU A 195 6.54 -10.29 12.82
N THR A 196 7.42 -10.92 13.58
CA THR A 196 7.25 -11.02 15.05
C THR A 196 7.27 -9.64 15.70
N LEU A 197 8.21 -8.75 15.31
CA LEU A 197 8.23 -7.37 15.76
C LEU A 197 6.95 -6.62 15.37
N THR A 198 6.46 -6.81 14.14
CA THR A 198 5.18 -6.25 13.70
C THR A 198 4.04 -6.70 14.61
N CYS A 199 3.93 -8.00 14.91
CA CYS A 199 2.90 -8.54 15.81
C CYS A 199 3.00 -8.01 17.25
N LEU A 200 4.22 -7.82 17.75
CA LEU A 200 4.44 -7.35 19.13
C LEU A 200 4.15 -5.85 19.30
N TRP A 201 4.51 -5.04 18.29
CA TRP A 201 4.41 -3.58 18.38
C TRP A 201 3.06 -3.06 17.89
N CYS A 202 2.43 -3.68 16.91
CA CYS A 202 1.12 -3.27 16.39
C CYS A 202 -0.03 -3.70 17.33
N ARG A 203 -0.20 -2.97 18.43
CA ARG A 203 -1.27 -3.19 19.43
C ARG A 203 -2.21 -1.98 19.46
N PRO A 204 -3.51 -2.18 19.79
CA PRO A 204 -4.46 -1.08 19.89
C PRO A 204 -4.08 -0.10 21.01
N PRO A 205 -4.54 1.17 20.93
CA PRO A 205 -4.43 2.12 22.04
C PRO A 205 -5.11 1.57 23.29
N LEU A 206 -4.59 1.93 24.47
CA LEU A 206 -5.13 1.45 25.77
C LEU A 206 -6.57 1.89 26.03
N GLU A 207 -7.00 3.03 25.47
CA GLU A 207 -8.34 3.59 25.66
C GLU A 207 -9.44 2.86 24.86
N THR A 208 -9.07 2.08 23.84
CA THR A 208 -10.05 1.37 23.00
C THR A 208 -10.38 -0.03 23.55
N SER A 209 -9.70 -0.48 24.61
CA SER A 209 -9.88 -1.82 25.18
C SER A 209 -10.92 -1.89 26.29
N SER A 210 -11.75 -0.87 26.48
CA SER A 210 -12.89 -0.92 27.41
C SER A 210 -14.22 -0.85 26.66
N PRO A 211 -14.87 -1.98 26.36
CA PRO A 211 -16.31 -2.00 26.37
C PRO A 211 -16.74 -2.00 27.83
N ALA A 212 -17.21 -0.85 28.28
CA ALA A 212 -18.11 -0.64 29.42
C ALA A 212 -18.06 -1.65 30.57
N VAL A 213 -17.21 -1.40 31.58
CA VAL A 213 -17.56 -1.62 32.97
C VAL A 213 -17.03 -0.41 33.75
N GLN A 214 -17.66 0.73 33.61
CA GLN A 214 -17.71 1.69 34.71
C GLN A 214 -18.85 1.26 35.61
N LYS A 215 -18.52 0.45 36.62
CA LYS A 215 -19.30 0.41 37.85
C LYS A 215 -19.10 1.73 38.55
N SER A 216 -20.03 2.66 38.38
CA SER A 216 -20.21 3.77 39.32
C SER A 216 -20.74 3.16 40.61
N SER A 217 -19.89 3.09 41.61
CA SER A 217 -20.30 3.03 43.03
C SER A 217 -20.70 4.43 43.44
N SER A 218 -21.97 4.71 43.52
CA SER A 218 -22.63 5.53 44.55
C SER A 218 -24.10 5.76 44.17
N ASP A 219 -24.93 5.22 45.03
CA ASP A 219 -26.21 5.70 45.57
C ASP A 219 -27.37 6.13 44.65
N ASP A 220 -28.41 5.31 44.80
CA ASP A 220 -29.84 5.64 44.99
C ASP A 220 -30.65 6.39 43.93
N ASN A 221 -31.71 5.68 43.54
CA ASN A 221 -33.04 6.11 43.08
C ASN A 221 -33.28 6.57 41.65
N GLU A 222 -34.07 5.76 41.06
CA GLU A 222 -35.24 5.97 40.17
C GLU A 222 -35.17 5.31 38.82
N SER A 223 -36.10 4.40 38.71
CA SER A 223 -36.63 3.69 37.52
C SER A 223 -36.73 4.59 36.29
N LYS A 224 -36.03 4.20 35.19
CA LYS A 224 -36.52 4.30 33.82
C LYS A 224 -35.72 3.41 32.86
N GLY A 225 -36.45 2.51 32.17
CA GLY A 225 -36.14 1.93 30.87
C GLY A 225 -34.72 1.39 30.63
N GLN A 226 -34.50 0.09 30.83
CA GLN A 226 -33.39 -0.62 30.22
C GLN A 226 -33.49 -0.54 28.68
N GLU A 227 -32.90 0.45 28.08
CA GLU A 227 -32.48 0.32 26.68
C GLU A 227 -31.32 -0.67 26.67
N LYS A 228 -31.59 -1.89 26.24
CA LYS A 228 -30.56 -2.85 25.86
C LYS A 228 -29.68 -2.19 24.82
N ASP A 229 -28.40 -1.97 25.16
CA ASP A 229 -27.32 -1.68 24.21
C ASP A 229 -27.23 -2.85 23.19
N THR A 230 -28.09 -2.81 22.20
CA THR A 230 -27.91 -3.58 20.98
C THR A 230 -26.63 -3.01 20.32
N PRO A 231 -25.69 -3.85 19.85
CA PRO A 231 -24.53 -3.38 19.13
C PRO A 231 -25.01 -2.56 17.95
N GLU A 232 -24.74 -1.25 18.02
CA GLU A 232 -25.16 -0.28 17.00
C GLU A 232 -24.61 -0.73 15.67
N LYS A 233 -25.50 -1.12 14.75
CA LYS A 233 -25.13 -1.63 13.43
C LYS A 233 -24.25 -0.60 12.75
N THR A 234 -23.09 -1.01 12.27
CA THR A 234 -22.18 -0.17 11.47
C THR A 234 -22.98 0.46 10.33
N ASP A 235 -23.10 1.77 10.33
CA ASP A 235 -23.84 2.49 9.28
C ASP A 235 -23.00 2.50 8.01
N TYR A 236 -23.41 1.72 7.02
CA TYR A 236 -22.77 1.65 5.69
C TYR A 236 -23.23 2.77 4.75
N SER A 237 -24.11 3.66 5.19
CA SER A 237 -24.65 4.75 4.33
C SER A 237 -23.56 5.71 3.86
N PHE A 238 -22.47 5.86 4.65
CA PHE A 238 -21.35 6.71 4.28
C PHE A 238 -20.64 6.26 2.99
N LEU A 239 -20.70 4.96 2.62
CA LEU A 239 -20.13 4.44 1.38
C LEU A 239 -20.82 5.02 0.12
N ARG A 240 -22.06 5.49 0.26
CA ARG A 240 -22.81 6.12 -0.83
C ARG A 240 -22.50 7.62 -0.97
N LYS A 241 -21.71 8.21 -0.09
CA LYS A 241 -21.32 9.61 -0.21
C LYS A 241 -20.55 9.83 -1.51
N PRO A 242 -20.86 10.90 -2.27
CA PRO A 242 -20.19 11.17 -3.55
C PRO A 242 -18.66 11.24 -3.43
N SER A 243 -18.14 11.77 -2.32
CA SER A 243 -16.70 11.84 -2.07
C SER A 243 -16.05 10.46 -1.98
N VAL A 244 -16.71 9.47 -1.36
CA VAL A 244 -16.20 8.10 -1.25
C VAL A 244 -16.25 7.41 -2.61
N VAL A 245 -17.39 7.46 -3.29
CA VAL A 245 -17.58 6.83 -4.61
C VAL A 245 -16.60 7.40 -5.62
N LEU A 246 -16.48 8.73 -5.71
CA LEU A 246 -15.55 9.38 -6.63
C LEU A 246 -14.08 9.01 -6.31
N THR A 247 -13.72 8.89 -5.02
CA THR A 247 -12.37 8.45 -4.62
C THR A 247 -12.10 7.02 -5.09
N CYS A 248 -13.05 6.09 -4.90
CA CYS A 248 -12.92 4.72 -5.36
C CYS A 248 -12.78 4.63 -6.89
N VAL A 249 -13.63 5.36 -7.64
CA VAL A 249 -13.56 5.39 -9.10
C VAL A 249 -12.27 6.03 -9.60
N ALA A 250 -11.80 7.10 -8.94
CA ALA A 250 -10.54 7.74 -9.28
C ALA A 250 -9.35 6.78 -9.15
N PHE A 251 -9.23 6.10 -8.00
CA PHE A 251 -8.15 5.15 -7.80
C PHE A 251 -8.29 3.91 -8.69
N PHE A 252 -9.52 3.45 -8.97
CA PHE A 252 -9.75 2.40 -9.95
C PHE A 252 -9.14 2.76 -11.32
N ILE A 253 -9.38 3.97 -11.82
CA ILE A 253 -8.83 4.41 -13.11
C ILE A 253 -7.31 4.61 -13.05
N ILE A 254 -6.78 5.18 -11.95
CA ILE A 254 -5.34 5.39 -11.76
C ILE A 254 -4.57 4.07 -11.86
N TYR A 255 -5.08 3.01 -11.22
CA TYR A 255 -4.37 1.75 -11.13
C TYR A 255 -4.29 0.96 -12.43
N PHE A 256 -5.08 1.28 -13.45
CA PHE A 256 -4.91 0.70 -14.79
C PHE A 256 -3.52 1.00 -15.37
N GLY A 257 -3.04 2.23 -15.25
CA GLY A 257 -1.78 2.64 -15.86
C GLY A 257 -0.61 2.84 -14.89
N MET A 258 -0.89 2.91 -13.58
CA MET A 258 0.12 3.29 -12.60
C MET A 258 1.29 2.31 -12.49
N PHE A 259 1.01 1.00 -12.63
CA PHE A 259 2.05 -0.02 -12.54
C PHE A 259 2.80 -0.26 -13.85
N SER A 260 2.32 0.25 -14.99
CA SER A 260 2.95 0.02 -16.30
C SER A 260 4.44 0.39 -16.34
N PRO A 261 4.87 1.59 -15.89
CA PRO A 261 6.30 1.90 -15.87
C PRO A 261 7.09 1.05 -14.87
N PHE A 262 6.51 0.65 -13.73
CA PHE A 262 7.21 -0.21 -12.76
C PHE A 262 7.58 -1.57 -13.35
N PHE A 263 6.70 -2.18 -14.14
CA PHE A 263 6.90 -3.51 -14.69
C PHE A 263 7.63 -3.50 -16.03
N TYR A 264 7.41 -2.48 -16.86
CA TYR A 264 7.87 -2.50 -18.25
C TYR A 264 9.06 -1.59 -18.57
N THR A 265 9.56 -0.78 -17.61
CA THR A 265 10.75 0.06 -17.83
C THR A 265 12.01 -0.78 -18.06
N THR A 266 12.15 -1.91 -17.37
CA THR A 266 13.26 -2.84 -17.59
C THR A 266 13.24 -3.40 -19.02
N SER A 267 12.10 -3.91 -19.48
CA SER A 267 11.94 -4.43 -20.84
C SER A 267 12.13 -3.34 -21.91
N TYR A 268 11.63 -2.14 -21.66
CA TYR A 268 11.88 -0.96 -22.50
C TYR A 268 13.37 -0.66 -22.63
N SER A 269 14.10 -0.74 -21.51
CA SER A 269 15.55 -0.49 -21.48
C SER A 269 16.31 -1.50 -22.33
N VAL A 270 15.96 -2.77 -22.24
CA VAL A 270 16.57 -3.85 -23.04
C VAL A 270 16.25 -3.64 -24.52
N GLU A 271 15.00 -3.32 -24.90
CA GLU A 271 14.61 -3.06 -26.29
C GLU A 271 15.36 -1.87 -26.90
N LYS A 272 15.65 -0.84 -26.09
CA LYS A 272 16.46 0.32 -26.52
C LYS A 272 17.96 0.03 -26.59
N GLY A 273 18.39 -1.19 -26.31
CA GLY A 273 19.80 -1.60 -26.38
C GLY A 273 20.67 -1.15 -25.22
N PHE A 274 20.06 -0.77 -24.08
CA PHE A 274 20.81 -0.47 -22.88
C PHE A 274 21.36 -1.76 -22.24
N SER A 275 22.44 -1.65 -21.46
CA SER A 275 23.03 -2.81 -20.78
C SER A 275 22.05 -3.49 -19.83
N SER A 276 22.12 -4.81 -19.70
CA SER A 276 21.28 -5.60 -18.79
C SER A 276 21.41 -5.12 -17.34
N ASP A 277 22.61 -4.67 -16.94
CA ASP A 277 22.84 -4.13 -15.60
C ASP A 277 22.05 -2.83 -15.39
N LEU A 278 22.08 -1.91 -16.35
CA LEU A 278 21.30 -0.67 -16.25
C LEU A 278 19.80 -0.97 -16.22
N ALA A 279 19.33 -1.90 -17.07
CA ALA A 279 17.93 -2.32 -17.09
C ALA A 279 17.48 -2.88 -15.72
N PHE A 280 18.29 -3.69 -15.07
CA PHE A 280 18.05 -4.16 -13.70
C PHE A 280 17.99 -3.02 -12.67
N TYR A 281 18.96 -2.08 -12.75
CA TYR A 281 18.99 -0.96 -11.81
C TYR A 281 17.87 0.06 -12.00
N THR A 282 17.20 0.14 -13.16
CA THR A 282 16.06 1.06 -13.35
C THR A 282 14.93 0.82 -12.36
N THR A 283 14.59 -0.44 -12.08
CA THR A 283 13.58 -0.80 -11.06
C THR A 283 14.03 -0.37 -9.64
N SER A 284 15.31 -0.52 -9.32
CA SER A 284 15.86 -0.05 -8.06
C SER A 284 15.84 1.47 -7.94
N ILE A 285 16.09 2.20 -9.03
CA ILE A 285 16.01 3.67 -9.09
C ILE A 285 14.58 4.13 -8.87
N ILE A 286 13.59 3.51 -9.55
CA ILE A 286 12.15 3.80 -9.35
C ILE A 286 11.77 3.60 -7.88
N ASN A 287 12.11 2.45 -7.27
CA ASN A 287 11.77 2.17 -5.88
C ASN A 287 12.51 3.08 -4.89
N GLY A 288 13.80 3.38 -5.14
CA GLY A 288 14.57 4.30 -4.31
C GLY A 288 14.02 5.73 -4.35
N ALA A 289 13.66 6.24 -5.54
CA ALA A 289 13.02 7.54 -5.68
C ALA A 289 11.61 7.55 -5.06
N SER A 290 10.87 6.44 -5.18
CA SER A 290 9.55 6.26 -4.58
C SER A 290 9.59 6.33 -3.05
N PHE A 291 10.69 5.93 -2.40
CA PHE A 291 10.86 6.13 -0.96
C PHE A 291 10.73 7.60 -0.56
N PHE A 292 11.48 8.48 -1.22
CA PHE A 292 11.39 9.93 -0.98
C PHE A 292 10.05 10.49 -1.45
N GLY A 293 9.53 9.97 -2.56
CA GLY A 293 8.23 10.32 -3.13
C GLY A 293 7.04 9.99 -2.24
N ARG A 294 7.18 9.06 -1.30
CA ARG A 294 6.17 8.79 -0.26
C ARG A 294 6.29 9.75 0.91
N LEU A 295 7.50 10.00 1.39
CA LEU A 295 7.74 10.82 2.58
C LEU A 295 7.44 12.30 2.35
N LEU A 296 7.99 12.90 1.27
CA LEU A 296 7.85 14.34 1.03
C LEU A 296 6.41 14.77 0.75
N PRO A 297 5.64 14.13 -0.16
CA PRO A 297 4.23 14.44 -0.31
C PRO A 297 3.40 14.16 0.94
N GLY A 298 3.76 13.15 1.75
CA GLY A 298 3.12 12.89 3.03
C GLY A 298 3.28 14.05 4.02
N LEU A 299 4.48 14.64 4.11
CA LEU A 299 4.73 15.86 4.91
C LEU A 299 3.93 17.07 4.40
N LEU A 300 3.90 17.26 3.08
CA LEU A 300 3.18 18.37 2.47
C LEU A 300 1.66 18.21 2.60
N ALA A 301 1.17 16.98 2.56
CA ALA A 301 -0.25 16.69 2.63
C ALA A 301 -0.89 17.03 3.98
N ASP A 302 -0.15 16.92 5.07
CA ASP A 302 -0.64 17.34 6.38
C ASP A 302 -0.79 18.87 6.49
N ARG A 303 -0.09 19.65 5.64
CA ARG A 303 -0.17 21.13 5.60
C ARG A 303 -1.12 21.65 4.53
N TYR A 304 -1.05 21.09 3.31
CA TYR A 304 -1.75 21.60 2.13
C TYR A 304 -2.99 20.80 1.75
N GLY A 305 -3.27 19.73 2.49
CA GLY A 305 -4.42 18.83 2.25
C GLY A 305 -4.01 17.57 1.48
N LYS A 306 -4.61 16.46 1.89
CA LYS A 306 -4.24 15.12 1.39
C LYS A 306 -4.69 14.90 -0.04
N PHE A 307 -5.93 15.32 -0.37
CA PHE A 307 -6.46 15.25 -1.72
C PHE A 307 -5.73 16.21 -2.67
N ASN A 308 -5.40 17.44 -2.22
CA ASN A 308 -4.66 18.41 -3.05
C ASN A 308 -3.30 17.84 -3.46
N CYS A 309 -2.54 17.31 -2.50
CA CYS A 309 -1.23 16.72 -2.79
C CYS A 309 -1.34 15.45 -3.65
N CYS A 310 -2.38 14.63 -3.44
CA CYS A 310 -2.63 13.42 -4.24
C CYS A 310 -2.95 13.77 -5.70
N VAL A 311 -3.77 14.79 -5.94
CA VAL A 311 -4.07 15.31 -7.29
C VAL A 311 -2.78 15.74 -8.00
N VAL A 312 -1.95 16.54 -7.34
CA VAL A 312 -0.67 17.01 -7.92
C VAL A 312 0.26 15.85 -8.24
N ALA A 313 0.43 14.91 -7.29
CA ALA A 313 1.28 13.74 -7.49
C ALA A 313 0.79 12.86 -8.67
N THR A 314 -0.52 12.64 -8.77
CA THR A 314 -1.14 11.85 -9.85
C THR A 314 -1.02 12.55 -11.20
N PHE A 315 -1.27 13.86 -11.24
CA PHE A 315 -1.17 14.66 -12.45
C PHE A 315 0.26 14.67 -13.00
N LEU A 316 1.25 14.93 -12.13
CA LEU A 316 2.66 14.89 -12.52
C LEU A 316 3.09 13.50 -12.98
N SER A 317 2.65 12.44 -12.30
CA SER A 317 2.91 11.05 -12.75
C SER A 317 2.36 10.79 -14.15
N GLY A 318 1.16 11.31 -14.45
CA GLY A 318 0.54 11.18 -15.78
C GLY A 318 1.37 11.87 -16.87
N ILE A 319 1.83 13.10 -16.63
CA ILE A 319 2.71 13.82 -17.57
C ILE A 319 4.03 13.07 -17.79
N ILE A 320 4.67 12.62 -16.70
CA ILE A 320 5.93 11.89 -16.78
C ILE A 320 5.75 10.59 -17.55
N ALA A 321 4.65 9.86 -17.30
CA ALA A 321 4.33 8.63 -18.04
C ALA A 321 4.16 8.88 -19.55
N LEU A 322 3.56 9.99 -19.97
CA LEU A 322 3.47 10.39 -21.39
C LEU A 322 4.85 10.68 -22.02
N CYS A 323 5.81 11.15 -21.20
CA CYS A 323 7.17 11.43 -21.66
C CYS A 323 8.08 10.19 -21.71
N TRP A 324 7.59 9.02 -21.30
CA TRP A 324 8.40 7.80 -21.18
C TRP A 324 9.22 7.47 -22.43
N THR A 325 8.58 7.44 -23.59
CA THR A 325 9.23 7.07 -24.86
C THR A 325 10.28 8.08 -25.36
N LYS A 326 10.37 9.26 -24.70
CA LYS A 326 11.44 10.24 -24.96
C LYS A 326 12.73 9.92 -24.19
N ALA A 327 12.70 8.97 -23.27
CA ALA A 327 13.88 8.52 -22.53
C ALA A 327 14.75 7.55 -23.38
N THR A 328 15.43 8.11 -24.40
CA THR A 328 16.23 7.36 -25.36
C THR A 328 17.73 7.35 -25.04
N SER A 329 18.16 8.04 -23.99
CA SER A 329 19.53 8.04 -23.47
C SER A 329 19.59 7.47 -22.05
N VAL A 330 20.77 7.06 -21.61
CA VAL A 330 20.98 6.58 -20.22
C VAL A 330 20.54 7.63 -19.21
N ALA A 331 20.94 8.89 -19.40
CA ALA A 331 20.55 9.99 -18.53
C ALA A 331 19.01 10.21 -18.56
N GLY A 332 18.39 10.16 -19.74
CA GLY A 332 16.94 10.30 -19.89
C GLY A 332 16.19 9.18 -19.19
N LEU A 333 16.68 7.93 -19.27
CA LEU A 333 16.08 6.79 -18.59
C LEU A 333 16.16 6.90 -17.07
N VAL A 334 17.33 7.31 -16.54
CA VAL A 334 17.53 7.51 -15.10
C VAL A 334 16.66 8.64 -14.56
N ILE A 335 16.58 9.77 -15.30
CA ILE A 335 15.72 10.91 -14.92
C ILE A 335 14.25 10.49 -14.94
N PHE A 336 13.80 9.78 -15.99
CA PHE A 336 12.44 9.26 -16.07
C PHE A 336 12.13 8.33 -14.89
N ALA A 337 13.00 7.35 -14.63
CA ALA A 337 12.84 6.38 -13.54
C ALA A 337 12.75 7.08 -12.17
N ALA A 338 13.63 8.05 -11.91
CA ALA A 338 13.62 8.81 -10.67
C ALA A 338 12.39 9.72 -10.54
N ALA A 339 12.02 10.44 -11.60
CA ALA A 339 10.88 11.35 -11.59
C ALA A 339 9.56 10.59 -11.45
N TYR A 340 9.39 9.49 -12.22
CA TYR A 340 8.21 8.65 -12.12
C TYR A 340 8.11 7.95 -10.75
N GLY A 341 9.21 7.38 -10.26
CA GLY A 341 9.27 6.76 -8.94
C GLY A 341 8.87 7.73 -7.83
N PHE A 342 9.40 8.96 -7.88
CA PHE A 342 9.07 9.99 -6.90
C PHE A 342 7.59 10.37 -6.92
N THR A 343 7.02 10.67 -8.08
CA THR A 343 5.63 11.15 -8.17
C THR A 343 4.62 10.04 -7.90
N SER A 344 4.83 8.83 -8.44
CA SER A 344 3.96 7.67 -8.21
C SER A 344 4.05 7.16 -6.77
N GLY A 345 5.21 7.30 -6.10
CA GLY A 345 5.34 7.04 -4.67
C GLY A 345 4.38 7.88 -3.83
N GLY A 346 4.18 9.14 -4.21
CA GLY A 346 3.19 10.02 -3.59
C GLY A 346 1.77 9.48 -3.69
N ILE A 347 1.37 8.92 -4.83
CA ILE A 347 0.03 8.33 -5.03
C ILE A 347 -0.18 7.18 -4.02
N LEU A 348 0.79 6.26 -3.92
CA LEU A 348 0.70 5.07 -3.05
C LEU A 348 0.53 5.42 -1.57
N SER A 349 1.23 6.45 -1.09
CA SER A 349 1.12 6.87 0.31
C SER A 349 -0.12 7.72 0.57
N LEU A 350 -0.47 8.63 -0.34
CA LEU A 350 -1.59 9.54 -0.17
C LEU A 350 -2.95 8.88 -0.39
N GLN A 351 -3.03 7.78 -1.16
CA GLN A 351 -4.25 6.97 -1.25
C GLN A 351 -4.78 6.59 0.14
N GLN A 352 -3.91 6.10 1.00
CA GLN A 352 -4.28 5.67 2.35
C GLN A 352 -4.68 6.86 3.23
N ALA A 353 -3.97 7.98 3.08
CA ALA A 353 -4.28 9.22 3.80
C ALA A 353 -5.61 9.83 3.35
N CYS A 354 -5.93 9.81 2.04
CA CYS A 354 -7.22 10.24 1.49
C CYS A 354 -8.36 9.33 1.98
N ALA A 355 -8.15 7.99 1.97
CA ALA A 355 -9.13 7.05 2.51
C ALA A 355 -9.40 7.31 4.00
N ALA A 356 -8.35 7.55 4.78
CA ALA A 356 -8.48 7.84 6.20
C ALA A 356 -9.12 9.20 6.50
N GLN A 357 -9.04 10.17 5.58
CA GLN A 357 -9.68 11.48 5.75
C GLN A 357 -11.20 11.41 5.58
N ILE A 358 -11.70 10.60 4.65
CA ILE A 358 -13.14 10.43 4.40
C ILE A 358 -13.78 9.41 5.35
N ALA A 359 -12.98 8.70 6.15
CA ALA A 359 -13.41 7.74 7.15
C ALA A 359 -13.90 8.40 8.43
N THR A 360 -14.79 7.69 9.15
CA THR A 360 -15.07 8.00 10.56
C THR A 360 -14.13 7.20 11.48
N PRO A 361 -13.93 7.60 12.74
CA PRO A 361 -13.09 6.84 13.66
C PRO A 361 -13.47 5.35 13.82
N ARG A 362 -14.77 5.03 13.70
CA ARG A 362 -15.31 3.66 13.81
C ARG A 362 -15.21 2.85 12.52
N THR A 363 -15.05 3.49 11.36
CA THR A 363 -15.06 2.85 10.03
C THR A 363 -13.74 3.04 9.29
N LEU A 364 -12.66 3.30 10.02
CA LEU A 364 -11.37 3.62 9.43
C LEU A 364 -10.80 2.45 8.63
N GLY A 365 -10.81 1.25 9.20
CA GLY A 365 -10.37 0.03 8.52
C GLY A 365 -11.26 -0.31 7.34
N LEU A 366 -12.59 -0.24 7.51
CA LEU A 366 -13.55 -0.45 6.43
C LEU A 366 -13.30 0.50 5.26
N THR A 367 -13.12 1.80 5.51
CA THR A 367 -12.94 2.80 4.45
C THR A 367 -11.62 2.59 3.71
N ILE A 368 -10.52 2.35 4.43
CA ILE A 368 -9.22 2.01 3.82
C ILE A 368 -9.38 0.73 2.99
N GLY A 369 -10.02 -0.30 3.55
CA GLY A 369 -10.24 -1.56 2.86
C GLY A 369 -11.07 -1.43 1.58
N VAL A 370 -12.14 -0.63 1.59
CA VAL A 370 -12.98 -0.37 0.40
C VAL A 370 -12.23 0.39 -0.68
N VAL A 371 -11.48 1.45 -0.31
CA VAL A 371 -10.65 2.20 -1.27
C VAL A 371 -9.53 1.34 -1.85
N MET A 372 -8.91 0.46 -1.06
CA MET A 372 -7.96 -0.53 -1.58
C MET A 372 -8.65 -1.53 -2.50
N ALA A 373 -9.76 -2.12 -2.07
CA ALA A 373 -10.47 -3.13 -2.85
C ALA A 373 -10.99 -2.58 -4.19
N SER A 374 -11.38 -1.31 -4.26
CA SER A 374 -11.79 -0.68 -5.52
C SER A 374 -10.69 -0.72 -6.59
N THR A 375 -9.42 -0.77 -6.21
CA THR A 375 -8.29 -0.83 -7.14
C THR A 375 -7.89 -2.24 -7.56
N SER A 376 -8.49 -3.27 -6.96
CA SER A 376 -8.04 -4.67 -7.14
C SER A 376 -8.11 -5.16 -8.58
N LEU A 377 -9.26 -4.95 -9.24
CA LEU A 377 -9.48 -5.38 -10.62
C LEU A 377 -8.64 -4.58 -11.61
N SER A 378 -8.51 -3.27 -11.42
CA SER A 378 -7.71 -2.43 -12.31
C SER A 378 -6.21 -2.71 -12.17
N ALA A 379 -5.73 -2.95 -10.95
CA ALA A 379 -4.34 -3.34 -10.70
C ALA A 379 -4.02 -4.72 -11.32
N MET A 380 -4.95 -5.68 -11.21
CA MET A 380 -4.81 -7.00 -11.82
C MET A 380 -4.82 -6.93 -13.35
N ALA A 381 -5.77 -6.21 -13.95
CA ALA A 381 -5.93 -6.14 -15.39
C ALA A 381 -4.89 -5.21 -16.05
N GLY A 382 -4.46 -4.17 -15.37
CA GLY A 382 -3.56 -3.14 -15.91
C GLY A 382 -2.22 -3.70 -16.37
N VAL A 383 -1.64 -4.66 -15.63
CA VAL A 383 -0.34 -5.27 -15.97
C VAL A 383 -0.41 -6.12 -17.23
N PRO A 384 -1.34 -7.08 -17.39
CA PRO A 384 -1.50 -7.83 -18.65
C PRO A 384 -1.85 -6.95 -19.85
N ILE A 385 -2.75 -5.96 -19.68
CA ILE A 385 -3.08 -5.00 -20.76
C ILE A 385 -1.82 -4.25 -21.19
N SER A 386 -0.99 -3.83 -20.24
CA SER A 386 0.28 -3.16 -20.53
C SER A 386 1.24 -4.05 -21.30
N GLY A 387 1.30 -5.35 -20.96
CA GLY A 387 2.12 -6.34 -21.68
C GLY A 387 1.68 -6.54 -23.11
N GLU A 388 0.38 -6.65 -23.33
CA GLU A 388 -0.19 -6.80 -24.67
C GLU A 388 0.05 -5.54 -25.53
N LEU A 389 -0.10 -4.34 -24.94
CA LEU A 389 0.20 -3.09 -25.63
C LEU A 389 1.69 -2.99 -26.00
N ALA A 390 2.59 -3.31 -25.07
CA ALA A 390 4.03 -3.28 -25.32
C ALA A 390 4.43 -4.29 -26.41
N GLY A 391 3.90 -5.52 -26.33
CA GLY A 391 4.26 -6.60 -27.25
C GLY A 391 3.73 -6.43 -28.66
N LYS A 392 2.49 -5.95 -28.84
CA LYS A 392 1.85 -5.80 -30.17
C LYS A 392 2.05 -4.43 -30.80
N TYR A 393 2.02 -3.38 -30.00
CA TYR A 393 1.98 -2.00 -30.51
C TYR A 393 3.17 -1.16 -30.07
N GLY A 394 4.05 -1.72 -29.23
CA GLY A 394 5.23 -1.03 -28.72
C GLY A 394 4.95 -0.09 -27.55
N TYR A 395 5.98 0.62 -27.10
CA TYR A 395 5.94 1.41 -25.88
C TYR A 395 5.23 2.77 -25.98
N LEU A 396 5.00 3.29 -27.19
CA LEU A 396 4.29 4.56 -27.33
C LEU A 396 2.81 4.44 -26.91
N PRO A 397 2.03 3.46 -27.43
CA PRO A 397 0.66 3.24 -26.94
C PRO A 397 0.60 2.89 -25.44
N LEU A 398 1.58 2.15 -24.92
CA LEU A 398 1.68 1.86 -23.50
C LEU A 398 1.90 3.13 -22.66
N SER A 399 2.79 4.03 -23.11
CA SER A 399 3.05 5.33 -22.48
C SER A 399 1.78 6.20 -22.46
N ILE A 400 1.03 6.25 -23.58
CA ILE A 400 -0.24 6.97 -23.69
C ILE A 400 -1.28 6.36 -22.74
N TYR A 401 -1.45 5.04 -22.74
CA TYR A 401 -2.36 4.32 -21.86
C TYR A 401 -2.10 4.63 -20.39
N SER A 402 -0.83 4.52 -19.94
CA SER A 402 -0.42 4.82 -18.59
C SER A 402 -0.67 6.29 -18.24
N GLY A 403 -0.23 7.21 -19.09
CA GLY A 403 -0.36 8.65 -18.84
C GLY A 403 -1.82 9.12 -18.82
N VAL A 404 -2.64 8.67 -19.78
CA VAL A 404 -4.07 9.06 -19.88
C VAL A 404 -4.84 8.53 -18.66
N SER A 405 -4.64 7.27 -18.24
CA SER A 405 -5.32 6.74 -17.05
C SER A 405 -4.99 7.53 -15.78
N LEU A 406 -3.73 7.95 -15.61
CA LEU A 406 -3.31 8.79 -14.49
C LEU A 406 -3.93 10.21 -14.57
N LEU A 407 -3.96 10.84 -15.75
CA LEU A 407 -4.56 12.16 -15.93
C LEU A 407 -6.06 12.15 -15.70
N VAL A 408 -6.78 11.16 -16.25
CA VAL A 408 -8.24 11.00 -16.02
C VAL A 408 -8.49 10.74 -14.52
N GLY A 409 -7.70 9.88 -13.90
CA GLY A 409 -7.80 9.65 -12.46
C GLY A 409 -7.54 10.89 -11.62
N SER A 410 -6.60 11.78 -12.03
CA SER A 410 -6.36 13.05 -11.34
C SER A 410 -7.56 13.99 -11.43
N LEU A 411 -8.25 14.03 -12.58
CA LEU A 411 -9.49 14.82 -12.74
C LEU A 411 -10.63 14.29 -11.84
N LEU A 412 -10.75 12.97 -11.71
CA LEU A 412 -11.71 12.36 -10.79
C LEU A 412 -11.36 12.62 -9.32
N LEU A 413 -10.06 12.66 -8.96
CA LEU A 413 -9.63 13.08 -7.62
C LEU A 413 -9.97 14.54 -7.34
N ILE A 414 -9.87 15.44 -8.35
CA ILE A 414 -10.34 16.82 -8.22
C ILE A 414 -11.85 16.84 -7.94
N ALA A 415 -12.64 16.05 -8.67
CA ALA A 415 -14.08 15.94 -8.42
C ALA A 415 -14.37 15.40 -7.00
N ALA A 416 -13.64 14.38 -6.55
CA ALA A 416 -13.77 13.83 -5.18
C ALA A 416 -13.42 14.87 -4.11
N ARG A 417 -12.41 15.68 -4.35
CA ARG A 417 -11.98 16.79 -3.49
C ARG A 417 -13.06 17.89 -3.44
N LEU A 418 -13.60 18.29 -4.58
CA LEU A 418 -14.65 19.32 -4.66
C LEU A 418 -15.97 18.84 -4.02
N ALA A 419 -16.24 17.54 -4.03
CA ALA A 419 -17.39 16.95 -3.33
C ALA A 419 -17.25 17.04 -1.79
N GLN A 420 -16.04 17.19 -1.25
CA GLN A 420 -15.80 17.40 0.17
C GLN A 420 -15.88 18.89 0.54
N ASN A 421 -15.23 19.74 -0.24
CA ASN A 421 -15.23 21.19 -0.03
C ASN A 421 -15.09 21.93 -1.37
N LYS A 422 -16.02 22.82 -1.66
CA LYS A 422 -16.06 23.60 -2.91
C LYS A 422 -14.97 24.68 -2.99
N SER A 423 -14.38 25.11 -1.87
CA SER A 423 -13.32 26.11 -1.85
C SER A 423 -12.02 25.54 -2.41
N LEU A 424 -11.46 26.14 -3.46
CA LEU A 424 -10.21 25.69 -4.10
C LEU A 424 -8.98 25.79 -3.18
N TYR A 425 -9.00 26.71 -2.23
CA TYR A 425 -7.87 26.95 -1.30
C TYR A 425 -7.98 26.18 0.01
N ALA A 426 -9.06 25.42 0.23
CA ALA A 426 -9.17 24.62 1.44
C ALA A 426 -8.17 23.47 1.43
N ALA A 427 -7.51 23.23 2.56
CA ALA A 427 -6.65 22.07 2.78
C ALA A 427 -7.50 20.80 2.99
N VAL A 428 -7.83 20.11 1.89
CA VAL A 428 -8.66 18.90 1.86
C VAL A 428 -7.81 17.68 1.60
#